data_2127a04ab5887d27eedab90c6a13697a
#
_entry.id   2127a04ab5887d27eedab90c6a13697a
#
_cell.length_a   1.000
_cell.length_b   1.000
_cell.length_c   1.000
_cell.angle_alpha   90.00
_cell.angle_beta   90.00
_cell.angle_gamma   90.00
#
_symmetry.space_group_name_H-M   'P 1'
#
loop_
_entity.id
_entity.type
_entity.pdbx_description
1 polymer ?
#
loop_
_entity_poly.entity_id
_entity_poly.type
_entity_poly.pdbx_seq_one_letter_code
_entity_poly.pdbx_strand_id
1 'polypeptide(L)'
;YQSCQLEPEARKAITSLTERLYCGGPMYNSQGQLCGIRRCRASGVLPTSLGNTLTCYIKAQAACRAAGLTNFDMLVCGDDLVVVAESAGVPEDAASLRAFTEAMTRYSAPPGDEPQPAYDLELITSCSSNVSVAHDGTGQRYYYLTRDPTGPLARAAWETARHTPVNSWLGNIIMYAPTIWVRMILCTHFFQILQAQEQLHKALDFDIYGVTYSVTPLDLPEIIQRLHGMAAFSLHGYSPGELNRVGACLRKLGAPPLRAWRHRARAVRAKLIAQGGKAAICGKYLFNWAVRTKLKLTPLRGA
;
A
#
# COMPACT_ATOMS: atom_id res chain seq x y z
N TYR A 1 -16.00 27.42 -2.63
CA TYR A 1 -15.52 28.75 -3.04
C TYR A 1 -16.59 29.83 -2.97
N GLN A 2 -17.86 29.49 -3.11
CA GLN A 2 -18.97 30.47 -3.07
C GLN A 2 -19.06 31.20 -1.73
N SER A 3 -18.59 30.59 -0.63
CA SER A 3 -18.58 31.19 0.71
C SER A 3 -17.34 32.05 1.00
N CYS A 4 -16.39 32.10 0.08
CA CYS A 4 -15.17 32.88 0.27
C CYS A 4 -15.39 34.36 -0.10
N GLN A 5 -14.71 35.27 0.60
CA GLN A 5 -14.67 36.68 0.25
C GLN A 5 -13.67 36.87 -0.88
N LEU A 6 -14.15 37.04 -2.10
CA LEU A 6 -13.34 37.17 -3.32
C LEU A 6 -13.74 38.40 -4.09
N GLU A 7 -12.77 39.05 -4.72
CA GLU A 7 -13.01 40.04 -5.74
C GLU A 7 -13.80 39.42 -6.89
N PRO A 8 -14.69 40.20 -7.58
CA PRO A 8 -15.56 39.64 -8.62
C PRO A 8 -14.82 38.92 -9.74
N GLU A 9 -13.69 39.43 -10.18
CA GLU A 9 -12.87 38.79 -11.23
C GLU A 9 -12.25 37.47 -10.74
N ALA A 10 -11.76 37.43 -9.50
CA ALA A 10 -11.21 36.22 -8.90
C ALA A 10 -12.30 35.16 -8.73
N ARG A 11 -13.50 35.57 -8.25
CA ARG A 11 -14.64 34.64 -8.09
C ARG A 11 -15.02 34.04 -9.45
N LYS A 12 -15.12 34.85 -10.49
CA LYS A 12 -15.46 34.39 -11.84
C LYS A 12 -14.44 33.39 -12.38
N ALA A 13 -13.14 33.68 -12.22
CA ALA A 13 -12.06 32.81 -12.67
C ALA A 13 -12.05 31.49 -11.90
N ILE A 14 -12.16 31.51 -10.58
CA ILE A 14 -12.18 30.33 -9.73
C ILE A 14 -13.41 29.47 -10.03
N THR A 15 -14.59 30.05 -10.18
CA THR A 15 -15.82 29.33 -10.53
C THR A 15 -15.66 28.60 -11.87
N SER A 16 -15.17 29.28 -12.89
CA SER A 16 -14.96 28.70 -14.22
C SER A 16 -13.93 27.56 -14.19
N LEU A 17 -12.81 27.75 -13.49
CA LEU A 17 -11.78 26.71 -13.35
C LEU A 17 -12.30 25.49 -12.56
N THR A 18 -13.02 25.72 -11.48
CA THR A 18 -13.59 24.67 -10.64
C THR A 18 -14.58 23.81 -11.43
N GLU A 19 -15.48 24.43 -12.18
CA GLU A 19 -16.45 23.71 -13.02
C GLU A 19 -15.76 22.84 -14.06
N ARG A 20 -14.78 23.38 -14.76
CA ARG A 20 -14.06 22.68 -15.84
C ARG A 20 -13.14 21.57 -15.33
N LEU A 21 -12.48 21.77 -14.18
CA LEU A 21 -11.56 20.79 -13.61
C LEU A 21 -12.27 19.70 -12.82
N TYR A 22 -13.30 20.04 -12.05
CA TYR A 22 -13.86 19.15 -11.06
C TYR A 22 -15.26 18.62 -11.40
N CYS A 23 -16.08 19.41 -12.08
CA CYS A 23 -17.47 19.00 -12.33
C CYS A 23 -17.65 18.24 -13.64
N GLY A 24 -16.90 18.58 -14.66
CA GLY A 24 -17.00 17.94 -15.96
C GLY A 24 -16.43 18.79 -17.08
N GLY A 25 -16.50 18.25 -18.29
CA GLY A 25 -16.03 18.92 -19.48
C GLY A 25 -15.55 17.95 -20.55
N PRO A 26 -15.01 18.49 -21.68
CA PRO A 26 -14.53 17.64 -22.74
C PRO A 26 -13.28 16.85 -22.35
N MET A 27 -13.16 15.64 -22.90
CA MET A 27 -11.99 14.77 -22.76
C MET A 27 -11.25 14.67 -24.08
N TYR A 28 -9.92 14.88 -24.02
CA TYR A 28 -9.04 14.79 -25.18
C TYR A 28 -7.99 13.70 -24.98
N ASN A 29 -7.59 13.05 -26.08
CA ASN A 29 -6.46 12.12 -26.04
C ASN A 29 -5.12 12.87 -26.15
N SER A 30 -4.01 12.11 -26.13
CA SER A 30 -2.66 12.66 -26.24
C SER A 30 -2.39 13.40 -27.57
N GLN A 31 -3.21 13.16 -28.59
CA GLN A 31 -3.12 13.81 -29.90
C GLN A 31 -4.04 15.02 -30.01
N GLY A 32 -4.73 15.41 -28.95
CA GLY A 32 -5.65 16.54 -28.94
C GLY A 32 -7.02 16.28 -29.54
N GLN A 33 -7.36 15.02 -29.83
CA GLN A 33 -8.67 14.67 -30.40
C GLN A 33 -9.71 14.54 -29.28
N LEU A 34 -10.90 15.06 -29.52
CA LEU A 34 -12.02 14.95 -28.58
C LEU A 34 -12.50 13.49 -28.52
N CYS A 35 -12.46 12.89 -27.32
CA CYS A 35 -12.87 11.51 -27.06
C CYS A 35 -14.26 11.40 -26.43
N GLY A 36 -14.74 12.46 -25.81
CA GLY A 36 -16.04 12.48 -25.14
C GLY A 36 -16.21 13.61 -24.17
N ILE A 37 -17.31 13.57 -23.42
CA ILE A 37 -17.63 14.57 -22.38
C ILE A 37 -17.68 13.87 -21.04
N ARG A 38 -16.92 14.35 -20.07
CA ARG A 38 -16.89 13.89 -18.69
C ARG A 38 -18.02 14.53 -17.89
N ARG A 39 -18.79 13.72 -17.17
CA ARG A 39 -19.86 14.17 -16.26
C ARG A 39 -19.65 13.62 -14.84
N CYS A 40 -18.44 13.20 -14.52
CA CYS A 40 -18.06 12.63 -13.25
C CYS A 40 -16.73 13.22 -12.79
N ARG A 41 -16.28 12.80 -11.61
CA ARG A 41 -14.99 13.21 -11.08
C ARG A 41 -13.85 12.75 -12.01
N ALA A 42 -12.90 13.63 -12.26
CA ALA A 42 -11.67 13.27 -12.93
C ALA A 42 -10.69 12.65 -11.94
N SER A 43 -10.12 11.50 -12.28
CA SER A 43 -9.00 10.94 -11.52
C SER A 43 -7.75 11.79 -11.74
N GLY A 44 -7.00 12.05 -10.65
CA GLY A 44 -5.75 12.80 -10.72
C GLY A 44 -5.87 14.31 -10.47
N VAL A 45 -7.09 14.86 -10.30
CA VAL A 45 -7.24 16.24 -9.79
C VAL A 45 -7.09 16.25 -8.27
N LEU A 46 -6.64 17.36 -7.70
CA LEU A 46 -6.32 17.47 -6.28
C LEU A 46 -7.43 16.98 -5.33
N PRO A 47 -8.72 17.36 -5.50
CA PRO A 47 -9.77 16.96 -4.57
C PRO A 47 -10.31 15.54 -4.79
N THR A 48 -9.75 14.75 -5.70
CA THR A 48 -10.28 13.41 -6.03
C THR A 48 -10.34 12.49 -4.81
N SER A 49 -9.24 12.37 -4.07
CA SER A 49 -9.17 11.46 -2.92
C SER A 49 -10.15 11.88 -1.82
N LEU A 50 -10.10 13.13 -1.37
CA LEU A 50 -11.01 13.62 -0.33
C LEU A 50 -12.47 13.61 -0.78
N GLY A 51 -12.73 14.07 -2.00
CA GLY A 51 -14.09 14.11 -2.55
C GLY A 51 -14.70 12.72 -2.69
N ASN A 52 -13.97 11.75 -3.20
CA ASN A 52 -14.42 10.35 -3.29
C ASN A 52 -14.65 9.74 -1.92
N THR A 53 -13.76 10.03 -0.95
CA THR A 53 -13.90 9.57 0.43
C THR A 53 -15.18 10.09 1.07
N LEU A 54 -15.43 11.38 0.98
CA LEU A 54 -16.65 12.00 1.53
C LEU A 54 -17.91 11.45 0.86
N THR A 55 -17.92 11.31 -0.45
CA THR A 55 -19.05 10.77 -1.21
C THR A 55 -19.34 9.33 -0.81
N CYS A 56 -18.32 8.48 -0.75
CA CYS A 56 -18.45 7.08 -0.31
C CYS A 56 -18.94 6.99 1.13
N TYR A 57 -18.40 7.81 2.03
CA TYR A 57 -18.79 7.85 3.43
C TYR A 57 -20.28 8.18 3.60
N ILE A 58 -20.77 9.24 2.95
CA ILE A 58 -22.15 9.68 3.04
C ILE A 58 -23.10 8.59 2.54
N LYS A 59 -22.82 8.01 1.39
CA LYS A 59 -23.63 6.94 0.79
C LYS A 59 -23.63 5.69 1.67
N ALA A 60 -22.46 5.27 2.15
CA ALA A 60 -22.31 4.07 2.97
C ALA A 60 -23.02 4.23 4.33
N GLN A 61 -22.92 5.39 4.96
CA GLN A 61 -23.63 5.65 6.22
C GLN A 61 -25.15 5.56 6.04
N ALA A 62 -25.67 6.16 4.99
CA ALA A 62 -27.09 6.08 4.67
C ALA A 62 -27.51 4.63 4.36
N ALA A 63 -26.70 3.88 3.65
CA ALA A 63 -26.97 2.48 3.34
C ALA A 63 -26.94 1.57 4.58
N CYS A 64 -26.03 1.80 5.52
CA CYS A 64 -26.00 1.09 6.80
C CYS A 64 -27.28 1.33 7.58
N ARG A 65 -27.73 2.56 7.66
CA ARG A 65 -28.99 2.91 8.33
C ARG A 65 -30.20 2.31 7.63
N ALA A 66 -30.22 2.33 6.30
CA ALA A 66 -31.29 1.68 5.51
C ALA A 66 -31.31 0.16 5.70
N ALA A 67 -30.18 -0.46 5.97
CA ALA A 67 -30.06 -1.88 6.28
C ALA A 67 -30.41 -2.22 7.74
N GLY A 68 -30.76 -1.23 8.56
CA GLY A 68 -31.09 -1.43 9.96
C GLY A 68 -29.91 -1.56 10.90
N LEU A 69 -28.69 -1.26 10.44
CA LEU A 69 -27.52 -1.27 11.29
C LEU A 69 -27.50 -0.02 12.17
N THR A 70 -27.40 -0.21 13.48
CA THR A 70 -27.38 0.88 14.46
C THR A 70 -26.05 1.04 15.16
N ASN A 71 -25.23 -0.02 15.17
CA ASN A 71 -23.91 -0.02 15.78
C ASN A 71 -22.90 -0.50 14.75
N PHE A 72 -22.24 0.44 14.11
CA PHE A 72 -21.26 0.17 13.07
C PHE A 72 -20.18 1.24 13.02
N ASP A 73 -19.01 0.85 12.55
CA ASP A 73 -17.89 1.73 12.24
C ASP A 73 -17.49 1.54 10.78
N MET A 74 -16.88 2.55 10.19
CA MET A 74 -16.45 2.51 8.80
C MET A 74 -15.00 2.98 8.65
N LEU A 75 -14.28 2.33 7.73
CA LEU A 75 -13.00 2.78 7.21
C LEU A 75 -13.19 3.10 5.74
N VAL A 76 -13.00 4.36 5.37
CA VAL A 76 -13.25 4.84 4.01
C VAL A 76 -12.00 5.51 3.45
N CYS A 77 -11.58 5.09 2.26
CA CYS A 77 -10.47 5.68 1.53
C CYS A 77 -10.83 5.70 0.03
N GLY A 78 -11.24 6.87 -0.48
CA GLY A 78 -11.77 6.95 -1.84
C GLY A 78 -13.05 6.14 -1.99
N ASP A 79 -13.08 5.24 -2.96
CA ASP A 79 -14.17 4.28 -3.17
C ASP A 79 -14.01 2.99 -2.36
N ASP A 80 -12.92 2.85 -1.65
CA ASP A 80 -12.63 1.68 -0.83
C ASP A 80 -13.30 1.80 0.54
N LEU A 81 -14.01 0.76 0.94
CA LEU A 81 -14.86 0.79 2.13
C LEU A 81 -14.77 -0.52 2.91
N VAL A 82 -14.60 -0.39 4.21
CA VAL A 82 -14.80 -1.48 5.19
C VAL A 82 -15.85 -1.03 6.18
N VAL A 83 -16.84 -1.87 6.43
CA VAL A 83 -17.84 -1.67 7.47
C VAL A 83 -17.66 -2.76 8.53
N VAL A 84 -17.57 -2.35 9.78
CA VAL A 84 -17.51 -3.25 10.93
C VAL A 84 -18.79 -3.06 11.70
N ALA A 85 -19.59 -4.11 11.80
CA ALA A 85 -20.90 -4.09 12.47
C ALA A 85 -21.05 -5.29 13.40
N GLU A 86 -21.92 -5.15 14.39
CA GLU A 86 -22.25 -6.26 15.28
C GLU A 86 -22.91 -7.39 14.51
N SER A 87 -22.46 -8.63 14.77
CA SER A 87 -23.07 -9.82 14.18
C SER A 87 -24.39 -10.16 14.90
N ALA A 88 -25.41 -10.47 14.11
CA ALA A 88 -26.70 -10.98 14.60
C ALA A 88 -26.92 -12.46 14.24
N GLY A 89 -25.88 -13.14 13.75
CA GLY A 89 -25.96 -14.51 13.26
C GLY A 89 -25.85 -14.58 11.74
N VAL A 90 -25.45 -15.73 11.20
CA VAL A 90 -25.09 -15.85 9.78
C VAL A 90 -26.26 -15.50 8.84
N PRO A 91 -27.52 -15.98 9.03
CA PRO A 91 -28.61 -15.64 8.13
C PRO A 91 -28.96 -14.14 8.19
N GLU A 92 -28.94 -13.55 9.37
CA GLU A 92 -29.27 -12.13 9.62
C GLU A 92 -28.18 -11.22 9.06
N ASP A 93 -26.91 -11.58 9.23
CA ASP A 93 -25.77 -10.82 8.71
C ASP A 93 -25.80 -10.80 7.18
N ALA A 94 -26.10 -11.93 6.54
CA ALA A 94 -26.25 -12.02 5.10
C ALA A 94 -27.42 -11.16 4.57
N ALA A 95 -28.54 -11.15 5.32
CA ALA A 95 -29.69 -10.32 4.98
C ALA A 95 -29.37 -8.83 5.11
N SER A 96 -28.69 -8.43 6.17
CA SER A 96 -28.24 -7.05 6.36
C SER A 96 -27.28 -6.61 5.26
N LEU A 97 -26.36 -7.48 4.85
CA LEU A 97 -25.43 -7.16 3.77
C LEU A 97 -26.16 -7.01 2.42
N ARG A 98 -27.15 -7.85 2.13
CA ARG A 98 -27.98 -7.68 0.93
C ARG A 98 -28.74 -6.34 0.95
N ALA A 99 -29.34 -5.99 2.07
CA ALA A 99 -30.05 -4.71 2.22
C ALA A 99 -29.08 -3.51 2.06
N PHE A 100 -27.88 -3.61 2.60
CA PHE A 100 -26.82 -2.61 2.42
C PHE A 100 -26.46 -2.48 0.93
N THR A 101 -26.23 -3.59 0.25
CA THR A 101 -25.86 -3.62 -1.15
C THR A 101 -26.96 -3.02 -2.04
N GLU A 102 -28.21 -3.33 -1.76
CA GLU A 102 -29.37 -2.77 -2.47
C GLU A 102 -29.45 -1.25 -2.27
N ALA A 103 -29.22 -0.76 -1.05
CA ALA A 103 -29.21 0.66 -0.77
C ALA A 103 -28.06 1.38 -1.51
N MET A 104 -26.87 0.82 -1.48
CA MET A 104 -25.72 1.36 -2.23
C MET A 104 -25.99 1.42 -3.73
N THR A 105 -26.63 0.41 -4.27
CA THR A 105 -27.02 0.38 -5.69
C THR A 105 -28.01 1.51 -6.00
N ARG A 106 -28.99 1.76 -5.13
CA ARG A 106 -29.90 2.91 -5.27
C ARG A 106 -29.18 4.25 -5.24
N TYR A 107 -28.07 4.35 -4.50
CA TYR A 107 -27.25 5.55 -4.43
C TYR A 107 -26.17 5.64 -5.51
N SER A 108 -26.28 4.81 -6.56
CA SER A 108 -25.30 4.73 -7.67
C SER A 108 -23.89 4.31 -7.21
N ALA A 109 -23.81 3.40 -6.25
CA ALA A 109 -22.57 2.84 -5.74
C ALA A 109 -22.67 1.30 -5.64
N PRO A 110 -22.98 0.59 -6.73
CA PRO A 110 -23.04 -0.86 -6.69
C PRO A 110 -21.66 -1.47 -6.43
N PRO A 111 -21.57 -2.60 -5.70
CA PRO A 111 -20.31 -3.29 -5.54
C PRO A 111 -19.84 -3.90 -6.86
N GLY A 112 -18.52 -4.03 -7.03
CA GLY A 112 -17.94 -4.70 -8.19
C GLY A 112 -18.22 -6.21 -8.18
N ASP A 113 -17.98 -6.84 -7.02
CA ASP A 113 -18.27 -8.26 -6.78
C ASP A 113 -19.37 -8.40 -5.73
N GLU A 114 -19.98 -9.58 -5.62
CA GLU A 114 -20.96 -9.86 -4.58
C GLU A 114 -20.26 -9.88 -3.21
N PRO A 115 -20.58 -8.93 -2.30
CA PRO A 115 -19.93 -8.89 -1.00
C PRO A 115 -20.41 -10.05 -0.12
N GLN A 116 -19.49 -10.58 0.69
CA GLN A 116 -19.75 -11.61 1.67
C GLN A 116 -19.38 -11.11 3.06
N PRO A 117 -20.12 -11.48 4.12
CA PRO A 117 -19.70 -11.18 5.48
C PRO A 117 -18.39 -11.87 5.79
N ALA A 118 -17.44 -11.15 6.36
CA ALA A 118 -16.17 -11.70 6.83
C ALA A 118 -16.15 -11.73 8.36
N TYR A 119 -15.80 -12.87 8.93
CA TYR A 119 -15.70 -13.07 10.38
C TYR A 119 -14.25 -13.17 10.84
N ASP A 120 -13.32 -13.22 9.90
CA ASP A 120 -11.88 -13.22 10.14
C ASP A 120 -11.28 -11.97 9.50
N LEU A 121 -10.55 -11.20 10.31
CA LEU A 121 -9.91 -9.96 9.86
C LEU A 121 -8.93 -10.19 8.70
N GLU A 122 -8.27 -11.36 8.65
CA GLU A 122 -7.32 -11.70 7.58
C GLU A 122 -7.99 -11.91 6.22
N LEU A 123 -9.31 -12.15 6.18
CA LEU A 123 -10.06 -12.38 4.95
C LEU A 123 -10.56 -11.10 4.29
N ILE A 124 -10.36 -9.95 4.92
CA ILE A 124 -10.78 -8.65 4.37
C ILE A 124 -9.65 -8.07 3.53
N THR A 125 -9.98 -7.67 2.30
CA THR A 125 -9.08 -6.89 1.43
C THR A 125 -9.64 -5.48 1.29
N SER A 126 -8.85 -4.48 1.65
CA SER A 126 -9.19 -3.06 1.49
C SER A 126 -7.92 -2.29 1.15
N CYS A 127 -8.03 -1.31 0.24
CA CYS A 127 -6.87 -0.60 -0.31
C CYS A 127 -5.81 -1.57 -0.87
N SER A 128 -6.26 -2.62 -1.54
CA SER A 128 -5.45 -3.72 -2.09
C SER A 128 -4.61 -4.46 -1.04
N SER A 129 -4.94 -4.33 0.24
CA SER A 129 -4.15 -4.88 1.36
C SER A 129 -5.02 -5.71 2.30
N ASN A 130 -4.39 -6.62 3.01
CA ASN A 130 -5.02 -7.42 4.05
C ASN A 130 -4.12 -7.50 5.28
N VAL A 131 -4.75 -7.73 6.43
CA VAL A 131 -4.03 -8.00 7.68
C VAL A 131 -3.51 -9.43 7.66
N SER A 132 -2.27 -9.63 8.07
CA SER A 132 -1.71 -10.94 8.37
C SER A 132 -0.98 -10.89 9.71
N VAL A 133 -0.51 -12.03 10.17
CA VAL A 133 0.14 -12.16 11.47
C VAL A 133 1.48 -12.88 11.35
N ALA A 134 2.45 -12.39 12.10
CA ALA A 134 3.73 -13.03 12.31
C ALA A 134 4.07 -12.95 13.81
N HIS A 135 5.29 -13.31 14.18
CA HIS A 135 5.75 -13.25 15.56
C HIS A 135 7.01 -12.38 15.64
N ASP A 136 7.10 -11.56 16.67
CA ASP A 136 8.29 -10.76 16.93
C ASP A 136 9.41 -11.59 17.59
N GLY A 137 10.54 -10.93 17.91
CA GLY A 137 11.68 -11.59 18.54
C GLY A 137 11.39 -12.15 19.93
N THR A 138 10.30 -11.75 20.58
CA THR A 138 9.84 -12.29 21.89
C THR A 138 8.82 -13.40 21.76
N GLY A 139 8.39 -13.73 20.52
CA GLY A 139 7.33 -14.69 20.26
C GLY A 139 5.92 -14.13 20.34
N GLN A 140 5.76 -12.83 20.60
CA GLN A 140 4.46 -12.18 20.64
C GLN A 140 3.91 -11.98 19.24
N ARG A 141 2.59 -12.09 19.08
CA ARG A 141 1.91 -11.84 17.81
C ARG A 141 2.14 -10.39 17.36
N TYR A 142 2.43 -10.27 16.09
CA TYR A 142 2.58 -8.97 15.40
C TYR A 142 1.65 -8.94 14.20
N TYR A 143 0.67 -8.05 14.21
CA TYR A 143 -0.23 -7.83 13.09
C TYR A 143 0.36 -6.79 12.15
N TYR A 144 0.30 -7.05 10.86
CA TYR A 144 0.84 -6.15 9.86
C TYR A 144 -0.03 -6.19 8.60
N LEU A 145 0.08 -5.16 7.76
CA LEU A 145 -0.59 -5.11 6.48
C LEU A 145 0.32 -5.67 5.40
N THR A 146 -0.24 -6.54 4.59
CA THR A 146 0.41 -7.11 3.41
C THR A 146 -0.54 -7.02 2.22
N ARG A 147 -0.11 -7.51 1.08
CA ARG A 147 -0.92 -7.58 -0.14
C ARG A 147 -0.42 -8.72 -1.01
N ASP A 148 -1.19 -9.04 -2.08
CA ASP A 148 -0.67 -9.88 -3.16
C ASP A 148 0.55 -9.17 -3.78
N PRO A 149 1.73 -9.80 -3.78
CA PRO A 149 2.94 -9.15 -4.25
C PRO A 149 3.11 -9.13 -5.77
N THR A 150 2.19 -9.72 -6.53
CA THR A 150 2.30 -9.84 -8.00
C THR A 150 2.50 -8.48 -8.66
N GLY A 151 1.67 -7.51 -8.35
CA GLY A 151 1.78 -6.16 -8.90
C GLY A 151 3.09 -5.46 -8.52
N PRO A 152 3.44 -5.38 -7.24
CA PRO A 152 4.72 -4.81 -6.80
C PRO A 152 5.94 -5.48 -7.43
N LEU A 153 5.97 -6.82 -7.51
CA LEU A 153 7.10 -7.54 -8.10
C LEU A 153 7.17 -7.35 -9.62
N ALA A 154 6.05 -7.33 -10.31
CA ALA A 154 6.01 -7.05 -11.76
C ALA A 154 6.51 -5.64 -12.07
N ARG A 155 6.10 -4.63 -11.30
CA ARG A 155 6.59 -3.26 -11.45
C ARG A 155 8.08 -3.15 -11.13
N ALA A 156 8.55 -3.85 -10.10
CA ALA A 156 9.97 -3.89 -9.76
C ALA A 156 10.81 -4.46 -10.91
N ALA A 157 10.36 -5.53 -11.55
CA ALA A 157 11.01 -6.10 -12.71
C ALA A 157 11.03 -5.13 -13.90
N TRP A 158 9.93 -4.43 -14.14
CA TRP A 158 9.85 -3.39 -15.17
C TRP A 158 10.84 -2.25 -14.90
N GLU A 159 10.86 -1.72 -13.68
CA GLU A 159 11.73 -0.61 -13.29
C GLU A 159 13.22 -1.00 -13.38
N THR A 160 13.56 -2.25 -13.03
CA THR A 160 14.92 -2.77 -13.17
C THR A 160 15.35 -2.79 -14.64
N ALA A 161 14.48 -3.26 -15.53
CA ALA A 161 14.81 -3.41 -16.95
C ALA A 161 14.84 -2.07 -17.70
N ARG A 162 14.02 -1.11 -17.30
CA ARG A 162 13.80 0.17 -18.02
C ARG A 162 14.51 1.36 -17.40
N HIS A 163 15.07 1.23 -16.21
CA HIS A 163 15.72 2.34 -15.50
C HIS A 163 14.84 3.59 -15.41
N THR A 164 13.56 3.41 -15.08
CA THR A 164 12.60 4.50 -15.02
C THR A 164 12.87 5.42 -13.83
N PRO A 165 12.50 6.72 -13.91
CA PRO A 165 12.63 7.62 -12.76
C PRO A 165 11.64 7.31 -11.63
N VAL A 166 10.61 6.51 -11.89
CA VAL A 166 9.65 6.06 -10.89
C VAL A 166 10.24 4.88 -10.14
N ASN A 167 10.30 4.99 -8.82
CA ASN A 167 10.83 3.96 -7.93
C ASN A 167 9.73 3.38 -7.06
N SER A 168 8.76 2.67 -7.67
CA SER A 168 7.67 2.06 -6.91
C SER A 168 8.18 1.04 -5.90
N TRP A 169 9.27 0.36 -6.22
CA TRP A 169 9.93 -0.60 -5.33
C TRP A 169 10.34 0.04 -3.99
N LEU A 170 10.80 1.30 -4.01
CA LEU A 170 11.22 1.99 -2.79
C LEU A 170 10.02 2.32 -1.88
N GLY A 171 8.94 2.79 -2.46
CA GLY A 171 7.67 2.99 -1.76
C GLY A 171 7.15 1.68 -1.15
N ASN A 172 7.23 0.57 -1.88
CA ASN A 172 6.82 -0.74 -1.40
C ASN A 172 7.71 -1.26 -0.27
N ILE A 173 9.02 -1.05 -0.34
CA ILE A 173 9.94 -1.40 0.76
C ILE A 173 9.56 -0.64 2.04
N ILE A 174 9.23 0.62 1.93
CA ILE A 174 8.85 1.45 3.07
C ILE A 174 7.48 1.04 3.62
N MET A 175 6.46 0.96 2.77
CA MET A 175 5.09 0.69 3.21
C MET A 175 4.87 -0.75 3.68
N TYR A 176 5.53 -1.71 3.05
CA TYR A 176 5.37 -3.13 3.33
C TYR A 176 6.62 -3.77 3.95
N ALA A 177 7.44 -2.98 4.63
CA ALA A 177 8.69 -3.43 5.25
C ALA A 177 8.56 -4.69 6.13
N PRO A 178 7.48 -4.91 6.90
CA PRO A 178 7.34 -6.11 7.70
C PRO A 178 7.07 -7.39 6.89
N THR A 179 6.68 -7.28 5.62
CA THR A 179 6.30 -8.44 4.81
C THR A 179 7.49 -9.30 4.42
N ILE A 180 7.25 -10.61 4.28
CA ILE A 180 8.30 -11.53 3.86
C ILE A 180 8.77 -11.24 2.43
N TRP A 181 7.86 -10.85 1.54
CA TRP A 181 8.22 -10.57 0.14
C TRP A 181 9.05 -9.29 -0.01
N VAL A 182 8.84 -8.28 0.82
CA VAL A 182 9.74 -7.11 0.84
C VAL A 182 11.10 -7.50 1.40
N ARG A 183 11.13 -8.14 2.56
CA ARG A 183 12.37 -8.46 3.25
C ARG A 183 13.26 -9.41 2.43
N MET A 184 12.67 -10.46 1.87
CA MET A 184 13.44 -11.49 1.15
C MET A 184 13.72 -11.11 -0.31
N ILE A 185 12.79 -10.48 -0.99
CA ILE A 185 12.87 -10.29 -2.45
C ILE A 185 13.26 -8.87 -2.81
N LEU A 186 12.46 -7.87 -2.45
CA LEU A 186 12.73 -6.49 -2.88
C LEU A 186 14.03 -5.94 -2.30
N CYS A 187 14.24 -6.13 -1.00
CA CYS A 187 15.50 -5.68 -0.36
C CYS A 187 16.71 -6.37 -0.96
N THR A 188 16.66 -7.69 -1.13
CA THR A 188 17.77 -8.45 -1.71
C THR A 188 18.08 -7.99 -3.13
N HIS A 189 17.06 -7.93 -3.98
CA HIS A 189 17.21 -7.56 -5.39
C HIS A 189 17.78 -6.16 -5.55
N PHE A 190 17.18 -5.15 -4.92
CA PHE A 190 17.59 -3.77 -5.13
C PHE A 190 18.88 -3.40 -4.42
N PHE A 191 19.15 -3.92 -3.22
CA PHE A 191 20.44 -3.70 -2.57
C PHE A 191 21.59 -4.37 -3.33
N GLN A 192 21.36 -5.52 -3.94
CA GLN A 192 22.36 -6.16 -4.80
C GLN A 192 22.72 -5.26 -5.99
N ILE A 193 21.72 -4.72 -6.69
CA ILE A 193 21.93 -3.86 -7.87
C ILE A 193 22.60 -2.55 -7.47
N LEU A 194 22.07 -1.87 -6.45
CA LEU A 194 22.57 -0.56 -6.03
C LEU A 194 24.00 -0.64 -5.49
N GLN A 195 24.32 -1.70 -4.74
CA GLN A 195 25.68 -1.89 -4.24
C GLN A 195 26.66 -2.15 -5.38
N ALA A 196 26.31 -2.97 -6.35
CA ALA A 196 27.17 -3.25 -7.50
C ALA A 196 27.45 -1.99 -8.33
N GLN A 197 26.52 -1.03 -8.34
CA GLN A 197 26.64 0.25 -9.06
C GLN A 197 27.16 1.39 -8.18
N GLU A 198 27.51 1.12 -6.92
CA GLU A 198 27.93 2.14 -5.94
C GLU A 198 26.91 3.29 -5.80
N GLN A 199 25.61 2.98 -5.80
CA GLN A 199 24.51 3.96 -5.78
C GLN A 199 23.68 3.96 -4.50
N LEU A 200 24.09 3.28 -3.44
CA LEU A 200 23.37 3.22 -2.18
C LEU A 200 23.20 4.59 -1.52
N HIS A 201 24.11 5.51 -1.76
CA HIS A 201 24.11 6.87 -1.22
C HIS A 201 23.33 7.88 -2.06
N LYS A 202 22.85 7.46 -3.23
CA LYS A 202 22.12 8.34 -4.14
C LYS A 202 20.69 8.54 -3.66
N ALA A 203 20.26 9.80 -3.60
CA ALA A 203 18.86 10.13 -3.31
C ALA A 203 17.96 9.69 -4.47
N LEU A 204 16.89 8.97 -4.15
CA LEU A 204 15.89 8.47 -5.09
C LEU A 204 14.52 9.03 -4.74
N ASP A 205 13.76 9.40 -5.75
CA ASP A 205 12.42 9.91 -5.59
C ASP A 205 11.40 8.79 -5.74
N PHE A 206 10.37 8.83 -4.91
CA PHE A 206 9.22 7.92 -5.00
C PHE A 206 7.96 8.64 -4.55
N ASP A 207 6.80 8.09 -4.93
CA ASP A 207 5.50 8.67 -4.61
C ASP A 207 4.72 7.75 -3.66
N ILE A 208 4.14 8.33 -2.61
CA ILE A 208 3.15 7.68 -1.75
C ILE A 208 1.95 8.62 -1.64
N TYR A 209 0.79 8.18 -2.07
CA TYR A 209 -0.46 8.95 -2.04
C TYR A 209 -0.36 10.31 -2.73
N GLY A 210 0.35 10.38 -3.86
CA GLY A 210 0.53 11.63 -4.61
C GLY A 210 1.54 12.60 -4.01
N VAL A 211 2.24 12.21 -2.93
CA VAL A 211 3.31 13.00 -2.32
C VAL A 211 4.65 12.41 -2.73
N THR A 212 5.53 13.23 -3.28
CA THR A 212 6.87 12.83 -3.69
C THR A 212 7.85 12.99 -2.52
N TYR A 213 8.58 11.91 -2.24
CA TYR A 213 9.64 11.88 -1.22
C TYR A 213 10.97 11.59 -1.88
N SER A 214 12.04 12.09 -1.28
CA SER A 214 13.42 11.80 -1.70
C SER A 214 14.16 11.13 -0.55
N VAL A 215 14.68 9.93 -0.79
CA VAL A 215 15.32 9.09 0.24
C VAL A 215 16.56 8.43 -0.32
N THR A 216 17.62 8.38 0.48
CA THR A 216 18.79 7.54 0.21
C THR A 216 18.54 6.13 0.72
N PRO A 217 18.83 5.07 -0.05
CA PRO A 217 18.65 3.68 0.42
C PRO A 217 19.37 3.37 1.74
N LEU A 218 20.47 4.04 2.03
CA LEU A 218 21.21 3.89 3.29
C LEU A 218 20.39 4.30 4.53
N ASP A 219 19.37 5.14 4.36
CA ASP A 219 18.52 5.61 5.45
C ASP A 219 17.29 4.72 5.68
N LEU A 220 17.10 3.66 4.89
CA LEU A 220 15.95 2.78 5.00
C LEU A 220 15.79 2.13 6.38
N PRO A 221 16.84 1.63 7.06
CA PRO A 221 16.65 1.06 8.40
C PRO A 221 16.01 2.03 9.39
N GLU A 222 16.45 3.29 9.40
CA GLU A 222 15.90 4.32 10.27
C GLU A 222 14.44 4.65 9.94
N ILE A 223 14.12 4.77 8.65
CA ILE A 223 12.76 5.03 8.17
C ILE A 223 11.82 3.88 8.55
N ILE A 224 12.24 2.65 8.33
CA ILE A 224 11.47 1.45 8.66
C ILE A 224 11.22 1.36 10.17
N GLN A 225 12.25 1.62 10.98
CA GLN A 225 12.11 1.63 12.43
C GLN A 225 11.07 2.67 12.89
N ARG A 226 11.11 3.89 12.35
CA ARG A 226 10.18 4.95 12.71
C ARG A 226 8.74 4.62 12.30
N LEU A 227 8.54 4.02 11.14
CA LEU A 227 7.22 3.74 10.61
C LEU A 227 6.61 2.46 11.22
N HIS A 228 7.39 1.40 11.36
CA HIS A 228 6.92 0.07 11.73
C HIS A 228 7.40 -0.42 13.10
N GLY A 229 8.41 0.21 13.68
CA GLY A 229 9.06 -0.25 14.91
C GLY A 229 10.14 -1.31 14.67
N MET A 230 10.86 -1.65 15.73
CA MET A 230 11.98 -2.59 15.68
C MET A 230 11.56 -4.01 15.31
N ALA A 231 10.33 -4.41 15.66
CA ALA A 231 9.84 -5.76 15.38
C ALA A 231 9.88 -6.11 13.89
N ALA A 232 9.75 -5.12 12.99
CA ALA A 232 9.82 -5.34 11.55
C ALA A 232 11.12 -6.03 11.09
N PHE A 233 12.21 -5.87 11.84
CA PHE A 233 13.50 -6.47 11.52
C PHE A 233 13.66 -7.92 12.05
N SER A 234 12.77 -8.38 12.91
CA SER A 234 12.90 -9.65 13.61
C SER A 234 11.70 -10.57 13.46
N LEU A 235 10.77 -10.25 12.58
CA LEU A 235 9.57 -11.06 12.37
C LEU A 235 9.92 -12.46 11.84
N HIS A 236 9.22 -13.44 12.35
CA HIS A 236 9.30 -14.85 11.94
C HIS A 236 7.92 -15.49 12.09
N GLY A 237 7.78 -16.76 11.65
CA GLY A 237 6.52 -17.47 11.79
C GLY A 237 5.39 -16.84 11.00
N TYR A 238 5.67 -16.41 9.78
CA TYR A 238 4.65 -15.91 8.86
C TYR A 238 3.58 -16.96 8.59
N SER A 239 2.33 -16.53 8.39
CA SER A 239 1.23 -17.45 8.20
C SER A 239 1.42 -18.33 6.96
N PRO A 240 0.95 -19.59 6.98
CA PRO A 240 1.02 -20.46 5.80
C PRO A 240 0.33 -19.87 4.57
N GLY A 241 -0.78 -19.19 4.75
CA GLY A 241 -1.49 -18.50 3.66
C GLY A 241 -0.63 -17.45 2.98
N GLU A 242 0.06 -16.62 3.73
CA GLU A 242 0.97 -15.61 3.20
C GLU A 242 2.17 -16.25 2.49
N LEU A 243 2.80 -17.24 3.11
CA LEU A 243 3.92 -17.97 2.49
C LEU A 243 3.51 -18.62 1.17
N ASN A 244 2.35 -19.27 1.12
CA ASN A 244 1.83 -19.92 -0.07
C ASN A 244 1.53 -18.90 -1.18
N ARG A 245 0.95 -17.75 -0.83
CA ARG A 245 0.66 -16.67 -1.80
C ARG A 245 1.94 -16.13 -2.42
N VAL A 246 2.96 -15.87 -1.63
CA VAL A 246 4.26 -15.40 -2.14
C VAL A 246 4.91 -16.46 -3.03
N GLY A 247 4.92 -17.71 -2.60
CA GLY A 247 5.45 -18.83 -3.38
C GLY A 247 4.74 -19.01 -4.72
N ALA A 248 3.42 -18.94 -4.73
CA ALA A 248 2.62 -19.01 -5.95
C ALA A 248 2.91 -17.83 -6.90
N CYS A 249 3.06 -16.64 -6.35
CA CYS A 249 3.43 -15.44 -7.11
C CYS A 249 4.79 -15.62 -7.80
N LEU A 250 5.80 -16.09 -7.08
CA LEU A 250 7.13 -16.33 -7.63
C LEU A 250 7.09 -17.34 -8.79
N ARG A 251 6.34 -18.42 -8.64
CA ARG A 251 6.15 -19.41 -9.72
C ARG A 251 5.48 -18.78 -10.94
N LYS A 252 4.43 -18.01 -10.74
CA LYS A 252 3.71 -17.32 -11.83
C LYS A 252 4.60 -16.35 -12.60
N LEU A 253 5.48 -15.63 -11.91
CA LEU A 253 6.39 -14.66 -12.52
C LEU A 253 7.68 -15.29 -13.06
N GLY A 254 7.89 -16.59 -12.87
CA GLY A 254 9.13 -17.24 -13.27
C GLY A 254 10.34 -16.80 -12.45
N ALA A 255 10.14 -16.32 -11.23
CA ALA A 255 11.19 -15.88 -10.33
C ALA A 255 11.76 -17.05 -9.50
N PRO A 256 12.99 -16.93 -8.97
CA PRO A 256 13.55 -17.94 -8.08
C PRO A 256 12.69 -18.16 -6.84
N PRO A 257 12.67 -19.37 -6.26
CA PRO A 257 11.92 -19.65 -5.04
C PRO A 257 12.53 -18.93 -3.82
N LEU A 258 11.76 -18.82 -2.74
CA LEU A 258 12.18 -18.08 -1.53
C LEU A 258 13.53 -18.55 -0.98
N ARG A 259 13.82 -19.87 -1.01
CA ARG A 259 15.10 -20.40 -0.53
C ARG A 259 16.31 -19.85 -1.30
N ALA A 260 16.15 -19.60 -2.61
CA ALA A 260 17.21 -19.01 -3.42
C ALA A 260 17.47 -17.55 -3.07
N TRP A 261 16.43 -16.81 -2.68
CA TRP A 261 16.56 -15.44 -2.21
C TRP A 261 17.33 -15.35 -0.89
N ARG A 262 17.13 -16.29 0.02
CA ARG A 262 17.93 -16.36 1.26
C ARG A 262 19.41 -16.48 0.95
N HIS A 263 19.77 -17.33 0.00
CA HIS A 263 21.15 -17.53 -0.40
C HIS A 263 21.76 -16.25 -0.98
N ARG A 264 21.04 -15.55 -1.85
CA ARG A 264 21.46 -14.26 -2.39
C ARG A 264 21.61 -13.20 -1.31
N ALA A 265 20.67 -13.13 -0.39
CA ALA A 265 20.68 -12.16 0.71
C ALA A 265 21.91 -12.28 1.59
N ARG A 266 22.41 -13.50 1.84
CA ARG A 266 23.65 -13.71 2.61
C ARG A 266 24.83 -13.04 1.94
N ALA A 267 24.97 -13.16 0.62
CA ALA A 267 26.04 -12.54 -0.13
C ALA A 267 25.93 -11.01 -0.12
N VAL A 268 24.73 -10.46 -0.31
CA VAL A 268 24.47 -9.03 -0.24
C VAL A 268 24.80 -8.49 1.15
N ARG A 269 24.34 -9.16 2.20
CA ARG A 269 24.62 -8.80 3.58
C ARG A 269 26.14 -8.73 3.87
N ALA A 270 26.87 -9.76 3.46
CA ALA A 270 28.32 -9.82 3.68
C ALA A 270 29.06 -8.63 3.03
N LYS A 271 28.70 -8.28 1.82
CA LYS A 271 29.26 -7.12 1.11
C LYS A 271 28.93 -5.80 1.80
N LEU A 272 27.68 -5.62 2.26
CA LEU A 272 27.26 -4.43 2.97
C LEU A 272 28.01 -4.27 4.29
N ILE A 273 28.15 -5.33 5.06
CA ILE A 273 28.87 -5.30 6.34
C ILE A 273 30.36 -5.00 6.11
N ALA A 274 30.97 -5.59 5.10
CA ALA A 274 32.37 -5.33 4.75
C ALA A 274 32.63 -3.88 4.35
N GLN A 275 31.65 -3.21 3.75
CA GLN A 275 31.74 -1.80 3.37
C GLN A 275 31.78 -0.86 4.59
N GLY A 276 31.20 -1.26 5.73
CA GLY A 276 31.16 -0.45 6.95
C GLY A 276 30.15 0.70 6.88
N GLY A 277 30.11 1.51 7.94
CA GLY A 277 29.26 2.68 8.03
C GLY A 277 27.77 2.38 7.91
N LYS A 278 27.03 3.24 7.23
CA LYS A 278 25.57 3.08 7.00
C LYS A 278 25.24 1.84 6.18
N ALA A 279 26.12 1.42 5.26
CA ALA A 279 25.93 0.20 4.50
C ALA A 279 25.96 -1.03 5.40
N ALA A 280 26.86 -1.08 6.37
CA ALA A 280 26.90 -2.16 7.36
C ALA A 280 25.63 -2.20 8.22
N ILE A 281 25.05 -1.05 8.56
CA ILE A 281 23.77 -0.95 9.28
C ILE A 281 22.66 -1.55 8.42
N CYS A 282 22.60 -1.24 7.14
CA CYS A 282 21.64 -1.86 6.21
C CYS A 282 21.81 -3.39 6.18
N GLY A 283 23.02 -3.88 6.09
CA GLY A 283 23.31 -5.32 6.12
C GLY A 283 22.83 -5.99 7.38
N LYS A 284 23.06 -5.36 8.54
CA LYS A 284 22.67 -5.90 9.85
C LYS A 284 21.14 -5.90 10.04
N TYR A 285 20.46 -4.79 9.78
CA TYR A 285 19.03 -4.64 10.08
C TYR A 285 18.15 -5.26 9.00
N LEU A 286 18.42 -5.01 7.73
CA LEU A 286 17.57 -5.48 6.64
C LEU A 286 17.77 -6.97 6.30
N PHE A 287 18.94 -7.54 6.61
CA PHE A 287 19.30 -8.91 6.23
C PHE A 287 19.64 -9.82 7.41
N ASN A 288 19.31 -9.41 8.64
CA ASN A 288 19.53 -10.23 9.83
C ASN A 288 18.80 -11.59 9.76
N TRP A 289 17.66 -11.61 9.09
CA TRP A 289 16.86 -12.81 8.88
C TRP A 289 17.58 -13.90 8.05
N ALA A 290 18.56 -13.51 7.23
CA ALA A 290 19.20 -14.41 6.26
C ALA A 290 20.25 -15.33 6.89
N VAL A 291 20.70 -15.06 8.10
CA VAL A 291 21.75 -15.81 8.80
C VAL A 291 21.21 -16.56 10.00
N ARG A 292 21.83 -17.67 10.38
CA ARG A 292 21.46 -18.47 11.54
C ARG A 292 21.79 -17.75 12.85
N THR A 293 23.05 -17.33 13.00
CA THR A 293 23.52 -16.57 14.16
C THR A 293 23.17 -15.13 13.95
N LYS A 294 22.00 -14.74 14.42
CA LYS A 294 21.47 -13.39 14.25
C LYS A 294 22.14 -12.43 15.21
N LEU A 295 22.44 -11.24 14.71
CA LEU A 295 22.93 -10.16 15.54
C LEU A 295 21.80 -9.64 16.43
N LYS A 296 22.14 -9.26 17.67
CA LYS A 296 21.22 -8.52 18.52
C LYS A 296 21.10 -7.10 17.96
N LEU A 297 19.89 -6.74 17.54
CA LEU A 297 19.61 -5.42 16.99
C LEU A 297 19.13 -4.48 18.10
N THR A 298 19.74 -3.31 18.20
CA THR A 298 19.34 -2.24 19.13
C THR A 298 18.66 -1.11 18.35
N PRO A 299 17.75 -0.34 18.97
CA PRO A 299 17.13 0.79 18.30
C PRO A 299 18.18 1.75 17.70
N LEU A 300 17.91 2.21 16.49
CA LEU A 300 18.74 3.18 15.80
C LEU A 300 18.54 4.58 16.41
N ARG A 301 19.58 5.41 16.38
CA ARG A 301 19.51 6.79 16.88
C ARG A 301 18.56 7.61 15.99
N GLY A 302 17.87 8.57 16.61
CA GLY A 302 16.92 9.44 15.94
C GLY A 302 15.51 8.88 15.83
N ALA A 303 15.27 7.71 16.41
CA ALA A 303 13.95 7.08 16.47
C ALA A 303 13.18 7.46 17.74
#